data_b323693de235499260c7c7a768265736
#
_entry.id   b323693de235499260c7c7a768265736
#
_cell.length_a   1.000
_cell.length_b   1.000
_cell.length_c   1.000
_cell.angle_alpha   90.00
_cell.angle_beta   90.00
_cell.angle_gamma   90.00
#
_symmetry.space_group_name_H-M   'P 1'
#
loop_
_entity.id
_entity.type
_entity.pdbx_description
1 polymer ?
#
loop_
_entity_poly.entity_id
_entity_poly.type
_entity_poly.pdbx_seq_one_letter_code
_entity_poly.pdbx_strand_id
1 'polypeptide(L)'
;ITLNDGSMLTIGSAISLGESTSKISNQYETIYVGGFSPITANALTGSPNVMATTDKKQISYVINKIRCSRQGGRVIFAMELKDTNSTSIVKMGKLLVITNNSFERKEVINPNAPMTSNEALEELKRAKSKLDLGLITEEEFNKIRKKLAKLIK
;
A
#
# COMPACT_ATOMS: atom_id res chain seq x y z
N ILE A 1 7.92 -9.66 6.69
CA ILE A 1 8.21 -9.77 5.25
C ILE A 1 9.11 -8.62 4.87
N THR A 2 10.16 -8.87 4.12
CA THR A 2 10.97 -7.84 3.49
C THR A 2 10.45 -7.64 2.06
N LEU A 3 10.16 -6.40 1.69
CA LEU A 3 9.73 -6.03 0.33
C LEU A 3 10.95 -5.84 -0.60
N ASN A 4 10.71 -5.74 -1.91
CA ASN A 4 11.76 -5.52 -2.90
C ASN A 4 12.50 -4.19 -2.73
N ASP A 5 11.87 -3.20 -2.10
CA ASP A 5 12.47 -1.90 -1.75
C ASP A 5 13.33 -1.94 -0.46
N GLY A 6 13.47 -3.12 0.15
CA GLY A 6 14.20 -3.34 1.40
C GLY A 6 13.41 -2.98 2.65
N SER A 7 12.19 -2.46 2.54
CA SER A 7 11.36 -2.18 3.70
C SER A 7 10.84 -3.46 4.35
N MET A 8 10.64 -3.43 5.66
CA MET A 8 10.19 -4.58 6.42
C MET A 8 8.76 -4.34 6.91
N LEU A 9 7.88 -5.30 6.60
CA LEU A 9 6.50 -5.33 7.08
C LEU A 9 6.33 -6.38 8.17
N THR A 10 5.71 -5.99 9.26
CA THR A 10 5.37 -6.85 10.39
C THR A 10 3.87 -6.77 10.70
N ILE A 11 3.37 -7.70 11.49
CA ILE A 11 2.02 -7.60 12.05
C ILE A 11 1.95 -6.31 12.88
N GLY A 12 0.88 -5.53 12.69
CA GLY A 12 0.71 -4.21 13.29
C GLY A 12 1.24 -3.04 12.44
N SER A 13 2.00 -3.30 11.35
CA SER A 13 2.41 -2.23 10.45
C SER A 13 1.20 -1.55 9.80
N ALA A 14 1.22 -0.21 9.77
CA ALA A 14 0.21 0.58 9.09
C ALA A 14 0.34 0.43 7.57
N ILE A 15 -0.79 0.37 6.88
CA ILE A 15 -0.89 0.24 5.43
C ILE A 15 -1.97 1.19 4.91
N SER A 16 -1.69 1.84 3.80
CA SER A 16 -2.66 2.63 3.05
C SER A 16 -2.93 1.99 1.69
N LEU A 17 -4.15 2.18 1.18
CA LEU A 17 -4.47 1.76 -0.19
C LEU A 17 -4.15 2.89 -1.17
N GLY A 18 -3.54 2.52 -2.29
CA GLY A 18 -3.21 3.42 -3.39
C GLY A 18 -4.29 3.49 -4.47
N GLU A 19 -3.90 3.87 -5.67
CA GLU A 19 -4.82 3.85 -6.82
C GLU A 19 -5.03 2.43 -7.32
N SER A 20 -6.22 2.16 -7.83
CA SER A 20 -6.48 0.91 -8.53
C SER A 20 -5.76 0.89 -9.88
N THR A 21 -5.19 -0.25 -10.22
CA THR A 21 -4.61 -0.51 -11.54
C THR A 21 -5.53 -1.35 -12.43
N SER A 22 -6.69 -1.71 -11.92
CA SER A 22 -7.67 -2.54 -12.63
C SER A 22 -8.25 -1.79 -13.85
N LYS A 23 -8.44 -2.55 -14.93
CA LYS A 23 -9.22 -2.10 -16.10
C LYS A 23 -10.72 -2.03 -15.81
N ILE A 24 -11.16 -2.70 -14.75
CA ILE A 24 -12.54 -2.66 -14.28
C ILE A 24 -12.67 -1.47 -13.34
N SER A 25 -13.54 -0.53 -13.68
CA SER A 25 -13.79 0.67 -12.87
C SER A 25 -14.13 0.31 -11.42
N ASN A 26 -13.54 1.05 -10.50
CA ASN A 26 -13.80 0.97 -9.06
C ASN A 26 -13.41 -0.34 -8.35
N GLN A 27 -12.54 -1.18 -8.92
CA GLN A 27 -12.05 -2.40 -8.28
C GLN A 27 -10.52 -2.44 -8.25
N TYR A 28 -9.96 -3.10 -7.24
CA TYR A 28 -8.54 -3.44 -7.18
C TYR A 28 -8.28 -4.79 -7.86
N GLU A 29 -7.09 -4.99 -8.41
CA GLU A 29 -6.72 -6.29 -9.01
C GLU A 29 -6.15 -7.27 -8.01
N THR A 30 -5.52 -6.78 -6.94
CA THR A 30 -4.74 -7.59 -6.00
C THR A 30 -5.26 -7.56 -4.57
N ILE A 31 -6.39 -6.88 -4.34
CA ILE A 31 -7.00 -6.69 -3.02
C ILE A 31 -8.41 -7.26 -3.04
N TYR A 32 -8.70 -8.13 -2.09
CA TYR A 32 -9.94 -8.87 -1.99
C TYR A 32 -10.68 -8.56 -0.69
N VAL A 33 -12.01 -8.57 -0.71
CA VAL A 33 -12.83 -8.38 0.49
C VAL A 33 -12.83 -9.66 1.33
N GLY A 34 -12.66 -9.50 2.64
CA GLY A 34 -12.62 -10.60 3.61
C GLY A 34 -11.20 -10.95 4.05
N GLY A 35 -11.10 -11.79 5.06
CA GLY A 35 -9.82 -12.29 5.56
C GLY A 35 -9.49 -13.67 4.98
N PHE A 36 -8.55 -14.36 5.64
CA PHE A 36 -8.22 -15.75 5.31
C PHE A 36 -9.40 -16.69 5.61
N SER A 37 -10.36 -16.74 4.72
CA SER A 37 -11.51 -17.66 4.74
C SER A 37 -11.46 -18.60 3.52
N PRO A 38 -12.20 -19.72 3.52
CA PRO A 38 -12.30 -20.59 2.34
C PRO A 38 -12.79 -19.86 1.08
N ILE A 39 -13.62 -18.83 1.24
CA ILE A 39 -14.13 -18.02 0.12
C ILE A 39 -13.00 -17.18 -0.49
N THR A 40 -12.11 -16.62 0.36
CA THR A 40 -10.94 -15.88 -0.12
C THR A 40 -9.80 -16.77 -0.57
N ALA A 41 -9.76 -18.05 -0.18
CA ALA A 41 -8.85 -19.02 -0.78
C ALA A 41 -9.15 -19.21 -2.29
N ASN A 42 -10.42 -19.12 -2.70
CA ASN A 42 -10.81 -19.11 -4.12
C ASN A 42 -10.38 -17.83 -4.84
N ALA A 43 -10.27 -16.69 -4.15
CA ALA A 43 -9.73 -15.46 -4.70
C ALA A 43 -8.24 -15.57 -5.06
N LEU A 44 -7.47 -16.39 -4.32
CA LEU A 44 -6.09 -16.72 -4.68
C LEU A 44 -5.99 -17.55 -5.97
N THR A 45 -7.08 -18.19 -6.38
CA THR A 45 -7.19 -19.00 -7.60
C THR A 45 -7.88 -18.30 -8.76
N GLY A 46 -8.20 -16.98 -8.61
CA GLY A 46 -8.68 -16.15 -9.73
C GLY A 46 -10.20 -15.98 -9.84
N SER A 47 -10.96 -16.18 -8.78
CA SER A 47 -12.41 -15.90 -8.78
C SER A 47 -12.69 -14.39 -8.68
N PRO A 48 -13.34 -13.75 -9.67
CA PRO A 48 -13.46 -12.29 -9.75
C PRO A 48 -14.47 -11.66 -8.76
N ASN A 49 -15.22 -12.46 -8.04
CA ASN A 49 -16.38 -11.98 -7.28
C ASN A 49 -16.09 -11.42 -5.89
N VAL A 50 -14.82 -11.19 -5.53
CA VAL A 50 -14.42 -10.82 -4.16
C VAL A 50 -13.41 -9.68 -4.14
N MET A 51 -13.23 -8.96 -5.23
CA MET A 51 -12.29 -7.85 -5.31
C MET A 51 -12.78 -6.66 -4.48
N ALA A 52 -11.85 -5.99 -3.80
CA ALA A 52 -12.16 -4.79 -3.07
C ALA A 52 -12.42 -3.61 -4.01
N THR A 53 -13.33 -2.74 -3.63
CA THR A 53 -13.68 -1.52 -4.36
C THR A 53 -12.87 -0.32 -3.86
N THR A 54 -12.72 0.69 -4.69
CA THR A 54 -11.87 1.87 -4.41
C THR A 54 -12.39 2.78 -3.31
N ASP A 55 -13.66 2.61 -2.88
CA ASP A 55 -14.21 3.26 -1.69
C ASP A 55 -13.43 2.93 -0.41
N LYS A 56 -12.71 1.80 -0.40
CA LYS A 56 -11.85 1.39 0.72
C LYS A 56 -10.55 2.20 0.85
N LYS A 57 -10.20 3.03 -0.14
CA LYS A 57 -8.96 3.82 -0.15
C LYS A 57 -8.83 4.81 1.01
N GLN A 58 -9.94 5.36 1.49
CA GLN A 58 -9.94 6.37 2.56
C GLN A 58 -9.81 5.77 3.97
N ILE A 59 -9.75 4.44 4.07
CA ILE A 59 -9.68 3.72 5.33
C ILE A 59 -8.22 3.44 5.67
N SER A 60 -7.85 3.65 6.94
CA SER A 60 -6.55 3.25 7.47
C SER A 60 -6.57 1.79 7.89
N TYR A 61 -5.56 1.04 7.49
CA TYR A 61 -5.44 -0.38 7.77
C TYR A 61 -4.19 -0.69 8.57
N VAL A 62 -4.23 -1.80 9.30
CA VAL A 62 -3.05 -2.44 9.90
C VAL A 62 -2.97 -3.90 9.45
N ILE A 63 -1.76 -4.41 9.33
CA ILE A 63 -1.51 -5.82 9.03
C ILE A 63 -1.93 -6.65 10.25
N ASN A 64 -2.96 -7.47 10.09
CA ASN A 64 -3.45 -8.36 11.14
C ASN A 64 -2.81 -9.74 11.09
N LYS A 65 -2.57 -10.26 9.89
CA LYS A 65 -1.93 -11.56 9.66
C LYS A 65 -1.11 -11.55 8.39
N ILE A 66 -0.06 -12.35 8.37
CA ILE A 66 0.75 -12.61 7.18
C ILE A 66 0.78 -14.13 6.99
N ARG A 67 0.55 -14.58 5.77
CA ARG A 67 0.65 -15.99 5.38
C ARG A 67 1.50 -16.14 4.14
N CYS A 68 2.19 -17.27 4.08
CA CYS A 68 2.93 -17.73 2.92
C CYS A 68 2.28 -19.02 2.44
N SER A 69 2.02 -19.12 1.15
CA SER A 69 1.54 -20.35 0.51
C SER A 69 2.38 -20.65 -0.72
N ARG A 70 2.45 -21.93 -1.08
CA ARG A 70 3.14 -22.36 -2.32
C ARG A 70 2.07 -22.86 -3.30
N GLN A 71 2.00 -22.22 -4.46
CA GLN A 71 1.07 -22.58 -5.53
C GLN A 71 1.84 -22.64 -6.86
N GLY A 72 1.71 -23.75 -7.58
CA GLY A 72 2.38 -23.91 -8.87
C GLY A 72 3.90 -23.70 -8.85
N GLY A 73 4.59 -24.08 -7.76
CA GLY A 73 6.04 -23.87 -7.58
C GLY A 73 6.42 -22.44 -7.17
N ARG A 74 5.46 -21.48 -7.10
CA ARG A 74 5.71 -20.09 -6.67
C ARG A 74 5.32 -19.90 -5.21
N VAL A 75 6.11 -19.09 -4.51
CA VAL A 75 5.78 -18.65 -3.15
C VAL A 75 4.95 -17.39 -3.24
N ILE A 76 3.74 -17.44 -2.67
CA ILE A 76 2.81 -16.31 -2.61
C ILE A 76 2.70 -15.87 -1.16
N PHE A 77 3.01 -14.61 -0.92
CA PHE A 77 2.73 -13.95 0.36
C PHE A 77 1.40 -13.22 0.28
N ALA A 78 0.59 -13.40 1.30
CA ALA A 78 -0.67 -12.67 1.43
C ALA A 78 -0.79 -12.07 2.83
N MET A 79 -1.35 -10.86 2.88
CA MET A 79 -1.62 -10.14 4.12
C MET A 79 -3.12 -10.00 4.33
N GLU A 80 -3.57 -10.23 5.56
CA GLU A 80 -4.89 -9.83 6.01
C GLU A 80 -4.76 -8.44 6.64
N LEU A 81 -5.45 -7.47 6.07
CA LEU A 81 -5.55 -6.12 6.62
C LEU A 81 -6.82 -5.98 7.45
N LYS A 82 -6.72 -5.28 8.56
CA LYS A 82 -7.83 -4.90 9.43
C LYS A 82 -7.99 -3.39 9.40
N ASP A 83 -9.22 -2.92 9.21
CA ASP A 83 -9.60 -1.53 9.39
C ASP A 83 -9.36 -1.10 10.84
N THR A 84 -8.64 0.01 11.02
CA THR A 84 -8.32 0.55 12.36
C THR A 84 -9.52 1.16 13.05
N ASN A 85 -10.53 1.60 12.29
CA ASN A 85 -11.72 2.28 12.80
C ASN A 85 -12.90 1.32 12.99
N SER A 86 -12.78 0.06 12.53
CA SER A 86 -13.88 -0.89 12.63
C SER A 86 -13.99 -1.46 14.05
N THR A 87 -15.01 -1.04 14.76
CA THR A 87 -15.46 -1.64 16.02
C THR A 87 -16.33 -2.89 15.79
N SER A 88 -16.60 -3.23 14.53
CA SER A 88 -17.49 -4.32 14.15
C SER A 88 -16.87 -5.68 14.47
N ILE A 89 -17.58 -6.45 15.29
CA ILE A 89 -17.35 -7.87 15.55
C ILE A 89 -17.52 -8.70 14.26
N VAL A 90 -18.23 -8.17 13.27
CA VAL A 90 -18.48 -8.79 11.98
C VAL A 90 -17.28 -8.56 11.06
N LYS A 91 -16.78 -9.60 10.41
CA LYS A 91 -15.58 -9.67 9.56
C LYS A 91 -15.54 -8.74 8.33
N MET A 92 -16.43 -7.75 8.24
CA MET A 92 -16.61 -6.88 7.08
C MET A 92 -15.48 -5.85 6.83
N GLY A 93 -14.65 -5.60 7.84
CA GLY A 93 -13.54 -4.63 7.72
C GLY A 93 -12.19 -5.27 7.38
N LYS A 94 -12.16 -6.50 6.87
CA LYS A 94 -10.90 -7.18 6.53
C LYS A 94 -10.70 -7.23 5.02
N LEU A 95 -9.46 -6.97 4.61
CA LEU A 95 -9.01 -7.14 3.25
C LEU A 95 -7.91 -8.20 3.20
N LEU A 96 -7.89 -8.97 2.11
CA LEU A 96 -6.79 -9.87 1.77
C LEU A 96 -6.00 -9.25 0.62
N VAL A 97 -4.70 -9.12 0.79
CA VAL A 97 -3.79 -8.50 -0.18
C VAL A 97 -2.76 -9.53 -0.63
N ILE A 98 -2.60 -9.67 -1.94
CA ILE A 98 -1.49 -10.44 -2.52
C ILE A 98 -0.25 -9.54 -2.55
N THR A 99 0.66 -9.76 -1.60
CA THR A 99 1.67 -8.80 -1.18
C THR A 99 2.56 -8.30 -2.33
N ASN A 100 3.27 -9.18 -3.04
CA ASN A 100 4.26 -8.75 -4.03
C ASN A 100 3.60 -7.90 -5.13
N ASN A 101 2.54 -8.40 -5.76
CA ASN A 101 1.87 -7.72 -6.85
C ASN A 101 1.24 -6.39 -6.42
N SER A 102 0.70 -6.30 -5.21
CA SER A 102 0.02 -5.10 -4.71
C SER A 102 0.97 -3.92 -4.50
N PHE A 103 2.18 -4.18 -4.00
CA PHE A 103 3.19 -3.15 -3.82
C PHE A 103 3.82 -2.72 -5.16
N GLU A 104 4.12 -3.67 -6.05
CA GLU A 104 4.63 -3.37 -7.40
C GLU A 104 3.64 -2.51 -8.20
N ARG A 105 2.35 -2.78 -8.07
CA ARG A 105 1.26 -2.02 -8.72
C ARG A 105 0.91 -0.73 -7.98
N LYS A 106 1.49 -0.47 -6.82
CA LYS A 106 1.14 0.65 -5.94
C LYS A 106 -0.34 0.68 -5.51
N GLU A 107 -1.04 -0.45 -5.59
CA GLU A 107 -2.38 -0.61 -5.02
C GLU A 107 -2.34 -0.63 -3.49
N VAL A 108 -1.19 -0.99 -2.92
CA VAL A 108 -0.89 -0.92 -1.49
C VAL A 108 0.36 -0.09 -1.29
N ILE A 109 0.31 0.80 -0.31
CA ILE A 109 1.41 1.70 0.04
C ILE A 109 1.83 1.42 1.47
N ASN A 110 3.13 1.19 1.68
CA ASN A 110 3.74 1.21 3.00
C ASN A 110 4.09 2.67 3.34
N PRO A 111 3.39 3.33 4.27
CA PRO A 111 3.67 4.72 4.62
C PRO A 111 5.04 4.92 5.27
N ASN A 112 5.65 3.83 5.75
CA ASN A 112 6.99 3.83 6.34
C ASN A 112 8.07 3.33 5.37
N ALA A 113 7.74 3.14 4.08
CA ALA A 113 8.73 2.77 3.09
C ALA A 113 9.80 3.87 2.97
N PRO A 114 11.07 3.50 2.83
CA PRO A 114 12.10 4.48 2.53
C PRO A 114 11.78 5.14 1.18
N MET A 115 11.82 6.46 1.17
CA MET A 115 11.60 7.24 -0.05
C MET A 115 12.69 6.92 -1.08
N THR A 116 12.29 6.57 -2.28
CA THR A 116 13.24 6.32 -3.39
C THR A 116 13.86 7.62 -3.89
N SER A 117 14.99 7.53 -4.59
CA SER A 117 15.67 8.69 -5.21
C SER A 117 14.73 9.47 -6.15
N ASN A 118 13.91 8.77 -6.94
CA ASN A 118 12.94 9.40 -7.84
C ASN A 118 11.82 10.12 -7.08
N GLU A 119 11.28 9.50 -6.04
CA GLU A 119 10.26 10.14 -5.20
C GLU A 119 10.82 11.37 -4.48
N ALA A 120 12.06 11.30 -3.99
CA ALA A 120 12.75 12.43 -3.39
C ALA A 120 12.93 13.58 -4.40
N LEU A 121 13.26 13.27 -5.65
CA LEU A 121 13.39 14.26 -6.71
C LEU A 121 12.05 14.93 -7.06
N GLU A 122 10.98 14.13 -7.17
CA GLU A 122 9.64 14.66 -7.43
C GLU A 122 9.13 15.56 -6.29
N GLU A 123 9.38 15.15 -5.04
CA GLU A 123 9.01 15.98 -3.89
C GLU A 123 9.82 17.28 -3.84
N LEU A 124 11.09 17.24 -4.22
CA LEU A 124 11.92 18.43 -4.33
C LEU A 124 11.40 19.39 -5.41
N LYS A 125 10.97 18.89 -6.58
CA LYS A 125 10.33 19.69 -7.64
C LYS A 125 9.04 20.34 -7.15
N ARG A 126 8.19 19.59 -6.43
CA ARG A 126 6.96 20.12 -5.82
C ARG A 126 7.25 21.21 -4.78
N ALA A 127 8.26 20.98 -3.94
CA ALA A 127 8.68 21.99 -2.96
C ALA A 127 9.20 23.27 -3.65
N LYS A 128 9.94 23.13 -4.75
CA LYS A 128 10.41 24.27 -5.55
C LYS A 128 9.23 25.04 -6.15
N SER A 129 8.26 24.37 -6.72
CA SER A 129 7.03 25.01 -7.25
C SER A 129 6.26 25.76 -6.17
N LYS A 130 6.17 25.19 -4.94
CA LYS A 130 5.56 25.90 -3.80
C LYS A 130 6.32 27.16 -3.39
N LEU A 131 7.64 27.13 -3.44
CA LEU A 131 8.48 28.31 -3.19
C LEU A 131 8.25 29.37 -4.25
N ASP A 132 8.25 29.00 -5.55
CA ASP A 132 8.05 29.91 -6.66
C ASP A 132 6.65 30.57 -6.63
N LEU A 133 5.66 29.87 -6.05
CA LEU A 133 4.30 30.40 -5.80
C LEU A 133 4.17 31.18 -4.47
N GLY A 134 5.25 31.32 -3.68
CA GLY A 134 5.22 32.00 -2.40
C GLY A 134 4.46 31.26 -1.30
N LEU A 135 4.17 29.97 -1.48
CA LEU A 135 3.43 29.13 -0.51
C LEU A 135 4.30 28.61 0.65
N ILE A 136 5.61 28.62 0.46
CA ILE A 136 6.61 28.29 1.50
C ILE A 136 7.75 29.29 1.42
N THR A 137 8.46 29.45 2.54
CA THR A 137 9.63 30.31 2.62
C THR A 137 10.89 29.62 2.10
N GLU A 138 11.93 30.42 1.78
CA GLU A 138 13.24 29.87 1.40
C GLU A 138 13.86 29.00 2.50
N GLU A 139 13.64 29.34 3.76
CA GLU A 139 14.14 28.55 4.89
C GLU A 139 13.48 27.17 4.94
N GLU A 140 12.17 27.11 4.73
CA GLU A 140 11.41 25.85 4.67
C GLU A 140 11.85 25.00 3.48
N PHE A 141 12.01 25.62 2.31
CA PHE A 141 12.52 24.93 1.14
C PHE A 141 13.93 24.37 1.38
N ASN A 142 14.82 25.14 1.97
CA ASN A 142 16.19 24.69 2.26
C ASN A 142 16.23 23.53 3.27
N LYS A 143 15.32 23.50 4.25
CA LYS A 143 15.15 22.34 5.15
C LYS A 143 14.73 21.08 4.38
N ILE A 144 13.73 21.20 3.52
CA ILE A 144 13.25 20.12 2.67
C ILE A 144 14.38 19.61 1.76
N ARG A 145 15.04 20.53 1.05
CA ARG A 145 16.16 20.23 0.16
C ARG A 145 17.28 19.47 0.85
N LYS A 146 17.73 19.91 2.04
CA LYS A 146 18.77 19.23 2.81
C LYS A 146 18.38 17.80 3.20
N LYS A 147 17.11 17.58 3.52
CA LYS A 147 16.59 16.24 3.86
C LYS A 147 16.58 15.33 2.63
N LEU A 148 16.04 15.81 1.53
CA LEU A 148 15.84 15.02 0.32
C LEU A 148 17.14 14.78 -0.47
N ALA A 149 18.07 15.73 -0.48
CA ALA A 149 19.36 15.61 -1.18
C ALA A 149 20.18 14.37 -0.73
N LYS A 150 19.99 13.91 0.50
CA LYS A 150 20.65 12.69 0.99
C LYS A 150 20.11 11.41 0.35
N LEU A 151 18.92 11.45 -0.21
CA LEU A 151 18.22 10.32 -0.84
C LEU A 151 18.40 10.29 -2.36
N ILE A 152 18.79 11.44 -2.94
CA ILE A 152 19.02 11.57 -4.39
C ILE A 152 20.49 11.24 -4.65
N LYS A 153 20.70 10.08 -5.27
CA LYS A 153 22.02 9.61 -5.72
C LYS A 153 22.09 9.64 -7.23
#